data_f39c6175d7ecd49f94147f3961248e4d
#
_entry.id   f39c6175d7ecd49f94147f3961248e4d
#
_cell.length_a   1.000
_cell.length_b   1.000
_cell.length_c   1.000
_cell.angle_alpha   90.00
_cell.angle_beta   90.00
_cell.angle_gamma   90.00
#
_symmetry.space_group_name_H-M   'P 1'
#
loop_
_entity.id
_entity.type
_entity.pdbx_description
1 polymer ?
#
loop_
_entity_poly.entity_id
_entity_poly.type
_entity_poly.pdbx_seq_one_letter_code
_entity_poly.pdbx_strand_id
1 'polypeptide(L)'
;MEFTETVRRRRMVRSYQADRPVDRATIERLLELAIRAPSAGFSQGWQFLVLDTDETRSTFWQAAVDPGEPDSWLRGMQTAPVLILALSDKDAYLDRYAEPDKGWTDRDEAHWPVPYWDIDTGMASLLVLLGAVDAGLASCFFGVPVPAHPAVKASFGIPERLRIVGVISLGYGAPDRRSPSLRRGRRGLADVLSYGRMT
;
A
#
# COMPACT_ATOMS: atom_id res chain seq x y z
N MET A 1 -16.74 13.50 -0.11
CA MET A 1 -17.27 13.04 1.22
C MET A 1 -16.55 13.83 2.31
N GLU A 2 -17.19 14.04 3.48
CA GLU A 2 -16.48 14.64 4.63
C GLU A 2 -15.33 13.76 5.10
N PHE A 3 -14.19 14.35 5.44
CA PHE A 3 -12.97 13.62 5.80
C PHE A 3 -13.18 12.62 6.93
N THR A 4 -13.85 13.04 8.01
CA THR A 4 -14.14 12.17 9.15
C THR A 4 -15.01 10.96 8.75
N GLU A 5 -15.96 11.16 7.86
CA GLU A 5 -16.79 10.09 7.34
C GLU A 5 -15.99 9.13 6.48
N THR A 6 -15.13 9.64 5.59
CA THR A 6 -14.22 8.82 4.77
C THR A 6 -13.36 7.90 5.64
N VAL A 7 -12.74 8.46 6.69
CA VAL A 7 -11.94 7.68 7.65
C VAL A 7 -12.77 6.60 8.35
N ARG A 8 -14.00 6.93 8.79
CA ARG A 8 -14.89 5.97 9.47
C ARG A 8 -15.39 4.86 8.54
N ARG A 9 -15.65 5.17 7.29
CA ARG A 9 -16.16 4.21 6.28
C ARG A 9 -15.06 3.31 5.72
N ARG A 10 -13.79 3.74 5.74
CA ARG A 10 -12.70 2.95 5.22
C ARG A 10 -12.66 1.56 5.90
N ARG A 11 -12.72 0.53 5.08
CA ARG A 11 -12.57 -0.88 5.48
C ARG A 11 -11.58 -1.57 4.55
N MET A 12 -10.95 -2.64 5.02
CA MET A 12 -10.22 -3.57 4.15
C MET A 12 -11.22 -4.56 3.56
N VAL A 13 -11.53 -4.39 2.27
CA VAL A 13 -12.47 -5.23 1.51
C VAL A 13 -11.66 -6.25 0.70
N ARG A 14 -12.11 -7.51 0.72
CA ARG A 14 -11.36 -8.65 0.15
C ARG A 14 -12.16 -9.42 -0.90
N SER A 15 -13.21 -8.81 -1.44
CA SER A 15 -14.03 -9.37 -2.50
C SER A 15 -14.56 -8.24 -3.36
N TYR A 16 -14.48 -8.40 -4.69
CA TYR A 16 -14.79 -7.35 -5.65
C TYR A 16 -15.72 -7.86 -6.75
N GLN A 17 -16.40 -6.94 -7.44
CA GLN A 17 -17.15 -7.20 -8.67
C GLN A 17 -16.11 -7.35 -9.81
N ALA A 18 -15.77 -8.60 -10.16
CA ALA A 18 -14.66 -8.90 -11.08
C ALA A 18 -14.91 -8.39 -12.51
N ASP A 19 -16.18 -8.30 -12.91
CA ASP A 19 -16.64 -7.85 -14.22
C ASP A 19 -16.79 -6.32 -14.31
N ARG A 20 -16.51 -5.58 -13.24
CA ARG A 20 -16.62 -4.14 -13.19
C ARG A 20 -15.26 -3.45 -13.12
N PRO A 21 -14.73 -2.98 -14.25
CA PRO A 21 -13.43 -2.34 -14.30
C PRO A 21 -13.41 -1.00 -13.56
N VAL A 22 -12.23 -0.55 -13.16
CA VAL A 22 -11.95 0.80 -12.68
C VAL A 22 -11.23 1.54 -13.82
N ASP A 23 -11.75 2.70 -14.22
CA ASP A 23 -11.13 3.49 -15.28
C ASP A 23 -9.77 4.07 -14.85
N ARG A 24 -8.86 4.22 -15.80
CA ARG A 24 -7.49 4.72 -15.56
C ARG A 24 -7.49 6.12 -14.96
N ALA A 25 -8.38 7.00 -15.40
CA ALA A 25 -8.45 8.35 -14.86
C ALA A 25 -8.80 8.35 -13.36
N THR A 26 -9.61 7.39 -12.91
CA THR A 26 -9.88 7.21 -11.47
C THR A 26 -8.63 6.72 -10.74
N ILE A 27 -7.89 5.74 -11.29
CA ILE A 27 -6.65 5.25 -10.68
C ILE A 27 -5.62 6.38 -10.58
N GLU A 28 -5.44 7.16 -11.64
CA GLU A 28 -4.53 8.31 -11.68
C GLU A 28 -4.88 9.36 -10.63
N ARG A 29 -6.17 9.73 -10.50
CA ARG A 29 -6.62 10.64 -9.43
C ARG A 29 -6.28 10.12 -8.02
N LEU A 30 -6.41 8.82 -7.78
CA LEU A 30 -6.02 8.23 -6.49
C LEU A 30 -4.52 8.32 -6.25
N LEU A 31 -3.71 8.12 -7.29
CA LEU A 31 -2.25 8.23 -7.19
C LEU A 31 -1.81 9.70 -7.08
N GLU A 32 -2.52 10.65 -7.67
CA GLU A 32 -2.33 12.09 -7.43
C GLU A 32 -2.55 12.47 -5.95
N LEU A 33 -3.49 11.82 -5.26
CA LEU A 33 -3.62 11.97 -3.81
C LEU A 33 -2.43 11.34 -3.06
N ALA A 34 -1.98 10.16 -3.50
CA ALA A 34 -0.86 9.46 -2.88
C ALA A 34 0.42 10.30 -2.85
N ILE A 35 0.75 10.96 -3.96
CA ILE A 35 1.95 11.81 -4.06
C ILE A 35 1.87 13.11 -3.25
N ARG A 36 0.74 13.39 -2.58
CA ARG A 36 0.60 14.47 -1.59
C ARG A 36 0.99 14.05 -0.18
N ALA A 37 1.37 12.80 0.02
CA ALA A 37 1.87 12.35 1.31
C ALA A 37 3.11 13.16 1.72
N PRO A 38 3.31 13.40 3.02
CA PRO A 38 4.56 13.96 3.51
C PRO A 38 5.68 12.94 3.34
N SER A 39 6.93 13.42 3.18
CA SER A 39 8.11 12.58 3.19
C SER A 39 9.28 13.27 3.90
N ALA A 40 10.10 12.49 4.59
CA ALA A 40 11.27 13.01 5.29
C ALA A 40 12.19 13.72 4.28
N GLY A 41 12.56 14.97 4.60
CA GLY A 41 13.38 15.81 3.71
C GLY A 41 12.76 16.10 2.34
N PHE A 42 11.46 15.82 2.16
CA PHE A 42 10.77 15.88 0.87
C PHE A 42 11.38 14.93 -0.17
N SER A 43 11.87 13.77 0.28
CA SER A 43 12.56 12.77 -0.55
C SER A 43 11.66 12.09 -1.58
N GLN A 44 10.35 11.91 -1.27
CA GLN A 44 9.33 11.37 -2.18
C GLN A 44 9.73 10.02 -2.80
N GLY A 45 10.38 9.14 -2.03
CA GLY A 45 10.93 7.87 -2.50
C GLY A 45 9.91 6.74 -2.62
N TRP A 46 8.68 7.06 -3.01
CA TRP A 46 7.67 6.07 -3.37
C TRP A 46 7.55 5.90 -4.87
N GLN A 47 7.23 4.69 -5.29
CA GLN A 47 6.83 4.37 -6.66
C GLN A 47 5.62 3.46 -6.64
N PHE A 48 4.78 3.56 -7.66
CA PHE A 48 3.57 2.75 -7.78
C PHE A 48 3.56 2.02 -9.13
N LEU A 49 3.41 0.69 -9.08
CA LEU A 49 3.21 -0.12 -10.26
C LEU A 49 1.74 -0.56 -10.31
N VAL A 50 1.02 -0.16 -11.34
CA VAL A 50 -0.40 -0.49 -11.54
C VAL A 50 -0.52 -1.71 -12.44
N LEU A 51 -1.30 -2.69 -12.00
CA LEU A 51 -1.64 -3.90 -12.72
C LEU A 51 -3.16 -3.91 -12.95
N ASP A 52 -3.60 -3.43 -14.10
CA ASP A 52 -5.00 -3.20 -14.46
C ASP A 52 -5.52 -4.12 -15.57
N THR A 53 -4.70 -5.07 -16.02
CA THR A 53 -5.09 -6.07 -17.02
C THR A 53 -5.15 -7.47 -16.40
N ASP A 54 -5.95 -8.38 -16.98
CA ASP A 54 -6.04 -9.78 -16.52
C ASP A 54 -4.67 -10.47 -16.56
N GLU A 55 -3.88 -10.20 -17.60
CA GLU A 55 -2.55 -10.74 -17.76
C GLU A 55 -1.61 -10.33 -16.62
N THR A 56 -1.51 -9.03 -16.35
CA THR A 56 -0.61 -8.52 -15.31
C THR A 56 -1.04 -8.96 -13.92
N ARG A 57 -2.34 -9.01 -13.62
CA ARG A 57 -2.84 -9.53 -12.34
C ARG A 57 -2.58 -11.04 -12.19
N SER A 58 -2.80 -11.81 -13.25
CA SER A 58 -2.48 -13.25 -13.26
C SER A 58 -1.00 -13.50 -13.02
N THR A 59 -0.12 -12.77 -13.71
CA THR A 59 1.34 -12.82 -13.53
C THR A 59 1.72 -12.51 -12.08
N PHE A 60 1.10 -11.48 -11.47
CA PHE A 60 1.34 -11.15 -10.08
C PHE A 60 0.97 -12.30 -9.14
N TRP A 61 -0.24 -12.85 -9.28
CA TRP A 61 -0.69 -13.91 -8.38
C TRP A 61 0.13 -15.20 -8.54
N GLN A 62 0.56 -15.53 -9.75
CA GLN A 62 1.45 -16.68 -10.00
C GLN A 62 2.82 -16.51 -9.30
N ALA A 63 3.35 -15.28 -9.26
CA ALA A 63 4.63 -14.99 -8.62
C ALA A 63 4.53 -14.79 -7.10
N ALA A 64 3.37 -14.33 -6.60
CA ALA A 64 3.20 -13.87 -5.22
C ALA A 64 2.67 -14.94 -4.26
N VAL A 65 2.10 -16.04 -4.77
CA VAL A 65 1.48 -17.08 -3.94
C VAL A 65 2.05 -18.46 -4.25
N ASP A 66 2.12 -19.30 -3.23
CA ASP A 66 2.55 -20.70 -3.42
C ASP A 66 1.54 -21.47 -4.28
N PRO A 67 2.01 -22.45 -5.08
CA PRO A 67 1.13 -23.32 -5.83
C PRO A 67 0.20 -24.11 -4.91
N GLY A 68 -1.09 -24.11 -5.19
CA GLY A 68 -2.09 -24.85 -4.42
C GLY A 68 -3.50 -24.33 -4.62
N GLU A 69 -4.46 -24.99 -3.99
CA GLU A 69 -5.84 -24.54 -3.98
C GLU A 69 -5.97 -23.21 -3.20
N PRO A 70 -6.46 -22.12 -3.83
CA PRO A 70 -6.61 -20.85 -3.16
C PRO A 70 -7.61 -20.96 -2.01
N ASP A 71 -7.27 -20.40 -0.86
CA ASP A 71 -8.19 -20.25 0.24
C ASP A 71 -9.29 -19.18 -0.06
N SER A 72 -10.22 -19.01 0.87
CA SER A 72 -11.33 -18.04 0.68
C SER A 72 -10.84 -16.58 0.62
N TRP A 73 -9.72 -16.26 1.27
CA TRP A 73 -9.11 -14.93 1.21
C TRP A 73 -8.51 -14.68 -0.17
N LEU A 74 -7.69 -15.60 -0.66
CA LEU A 74 -7.02 -15.47 -1.95
C LEU A 74 -8.03 -15.45 -3.10
N ARG A 75 -9.04 -16.34 -3.09
CA ARG A 75 -10.12 -16.30 -4.09
C ARG A 75 -10.81 -14.95 -4.16
N GLY A 76 -11.10 -14.35 -3.01
CA GLY A 76 -11.70 -13.02 -2.97
C GLY A 76 -10.77 -11.93 -3.48
N MET A 77 -9.50 -11.95 -3.08
CA MET A 77 -8.50 -10.94 -3.51
C MET A 77 -8.22 -10.99 -5.02
N GLN A 78 -8.27 -12.19 -5.61
CA GLN A 78 -8.08 -12.39 -7.06
C GLN A 78 -9.22 -11.80 -7.91
N THR A 79 -10.37 -11.46 -7.31
CA THR A 79 -11.47 -10.76 -8.02
C THR A 79 -11.22 -9.26 -8.20
N ALA A 80 -10.18 -8.69 -7.59
CA ALA A 80 -9.88 -7.26 -7.72
C ALA A 80 -9.47 -6.91 -9.17
N PRO A 81 -10.16 -5.95 -9.83
CA PRO A 81 -9.83 -5.55 -11.19
C PRO A 81 -8.52 -4.75 -11.28
N VAL A 82 -8.00 -4.26 -10.16
CA VAL A 82 -6.73 -3.49 -10.13
C VAL A 82 -5.92 -3.90 -8.91
N LEU A 83 -4.61 -4.07 -9.13
CA LEU A 83 -3.61 -4.16 -8.07
C LEU A 83 -2.61 -3.02 -8.26
N ILE A 84 -2.18 -2.40 -7.15
CA ILE A 84 -1.16 -1.34 -7.16
C ILE A 84 -0.07 -1.76 -6.18
N LEU A 85 1.12 -2.07 -6.68
CA LEU A 85 2.27 -2.32 -5.83
C LEU A 85 2.82 -0.99 -5.34
N ALA A 86 2.91 -0.82 -4.02
CA ALA A 86 3.55 0.30 -3.37
C ALA A 86 5.01 -0.06 -3.09
N LEU A 87 5.91 0.65 -3.73
CA LEU A 87 7.35 0.41 -3.71
C LEU A 87 8.06 1.58 -3.02
N SER A 88 9.03 1.30 -2.17
CA SER A 88 9.88 2.32 -1.55
C SER A 88 11.29 2.30 -2.12
N ASP A 89 11.86 3.48 -2.31
CA ASP A 89 13.23 3.70 -2.74
C ASP A 89 14.05 4.33 -1.60
N LYS A 90 14.83 3.52 -0.92
CA LYS A 90 15.73 3.97 0.15
C LYS A 90 16.77 4.96 -0.37
N ASP A 91 17.29 4.72 -1.56
CA ASP A 91 18.37 5.54 -2.12
C ASP A 91 17.93 6.98 -2.33
N ALA A 92 16.65 7.23 -2.67
CA ALA A 92 16.11 8.58 -2.76
C ALA A 92 16.24 9.38 -1.45
N TYR A 93 16.18 8.70 -0.29
CA TYR A 93 16.38 9.34 1.03
C TYR A 93 17.86 9.54 1.34
N LEU A 94 18.68 8.55 1.06
CA LEU A 94 20.13 8.66 1.28
C LEU A 94 20.74 9.76 0.41
N ASP A 95 20.33 9.85 -0.85
CA ASP A 95 20.76 10.89 -1.78
C ASP A 95 20.29 12.28 -1.33
N ARG A 96 19.01 12.42 -0.97
CA ARG A 96 18.46 13.70 -0.50
C ARG A 96 19.18 14.20 0.76
N TYR A 97 19.50 13.31 1.68
CA TYR A 97 20.18 13.69 2.92
C TYR A 97 21.69 13.85 2.78
N ALA A 98 22.28 13.42 1.68
CA ALA A 98 23.66 13.73 1.31
C ALA A 98 23.82 15.13 0.70
N GLU A 99 22.71 15.81 0.34
CA GLU A 99 22.75 17.18 -0.19
C GLU A 99 23.29 18.18 0.85
N PRO A 100 23.83 19.34 0.40
CA PRO A 100 24.53 20.30 1.28
C PRO A 100 23.72 20.82 2.46
N ASP A 101 22.39 20.95 2.32
CA ASP A 101 21.51 21.42 3.38
C ASP A 101 21.24 20.38 4.48
N LYS A 102 21.56 19.10 4.23
CA LYS A 102 21.42 17.97 5.17
C LYS A 102 22.77 17.45 5.68
N GLY A 103 23.75 17.35 4.78
CA GLY A 103 25.14 17.10 5.12
C GLY A 103 25.51 15.65 5.48
N TRP A 104 24.64 14.66 5.29
CA TRP A 104 24.95 13.25 5.54
C TRP A 104 25.62 12.60 4.33
N THR A 105 26.83 13.11 3.99
CA THR A 105 27.55 12.78 2.75
C THR A 105 28.01 11.33 2.67
N ASP A 106 28.07 10.62 3.80
CA ASP A 106 28.40 9.19 3.87
C ASP A 106 27.26 8.28 3.41
N ARG A 107 26.03 8.83 3.28
CA ARG A 107 24.81 8.08 2.90
C ARG A 107 24.57 6.87 3.83
N ASP A 108 25.01 6.93 5.09
CA ASP A 108 24.87 5.81 5.99
C ASP A 108 23.40 5.66 6.47
N GLU A 109 22.87 4.45 6.28
CA GLU A 109 21.54 4.08 6.76
C GLU A 109 21.44 4.14 8.30
N ALA A 110 22.56 4.03 9.03
CA ALA A 110 22.59 4.10 10.49
C ALA A 110 22.14 5.46 11.06
N HIS A 111 22.14 6.53 10.28
CA HIS A 111 21.56 7.82 10.68
C HIS A 111 20.03 7.77 10.86
N TRP A 112 19.38 6.78 10.30
CA TRP A 112 17.92 6.68 10.29
C TRP A 112 17.45 5.80 11.46
N PRO A 113 16.68 6.34 12.44
CA PRO A 113 16.19 5.55 13.57
C PRO A 113 15.16 4.50 13.16
N VAL A 114 14.48 4.71 12.03
CA VAL A 114 13.49 3.81 11.43
C VAL A 114 13.50 4.02 9.90
N PRO A 115 13.02 3.05 9.10
CA PRO A 115 12.99 3.16 7.64
C PRO A 115 11.90 4.14 7.17
N TYR A 116 12.18 5.44 7.15
CA TYR A 116 11.20 6.46 6.73
C TYR A 116 10.71 6.26 5.29
N TRP A 117 11.52 5.70 4.40
CA TRP A 117 11.10 5.33 3.04
C TRP A 117 9.91 4.36 3.02
N ASP A 118 9.84 3.41 3.96
CA ASP A 118 8.72 2.49 4.07
C ASP A 118 7.51 3.16 4.76
N ILE A 119 7.77 4.00 5.78
CA ILE A 119 6.73 4.73 6.52
C ILE A 119 6.01 5.69 5.58
N ASP A 120 6.76 6.51 4.84
CA ASP A 120 6.21 7.54 3.95
C ASP A 120 5.43 6.88 2.79
N THR A 121 5.95 5.76 2.24
CA THR A 121 5.22 4.95 1.26
C THR A 121 3.92 4.38 1.84
N GLY A 122 3.91 4.00 3.13
CA GLY A 122 2.71 3.59 3.85
C GLY A 122 1.70 4.73 4.01
N MET A 123 2.17 5.96 4.30
CA MET A 123 1.31 7.16 4.35
C MET A 123 0.70 7.47 2.98
N ALA A 124 1.49 7.39 1.91
CA ALA A 124 1.01 7.56 0.54
C ALA A 124 -0.03 6.49 0.17
N SER A 125 0.20 5.24 0.56
CA SER A 125 -0.76 4.14 0.37
C SER A 125 -2.07 4.38 1.13
N LEU A 126 -2.02 4.95 2.34
CA LEU A 126 -3.23 5.29 3.10
C LEU A 126 -4.07 6.34 2.36
N LEU A 127 -3.45 7.31 1.70
CA LEU A 127 -4.19 8.31 0.89
C LEU A 127 -4.92 7.65 -0.28
N VAL A 128 -4.34 6.64 -0.93
CA VAL A 128 -5.07 5.83 -1.95
C VAL A 128 -6.28 5.15 -1.34
N LEU A 129 -6.14 4.51 -0.15
CA LEU A 129 -7.25 3.83 0.51
C LEU A 129 -8.39 4.78 0.90
N LEU A 130 -8.07 5.99 1.36
CA LEU A 130 -9.06 7.02 1.70
C LEU A 130 -9.71 7.58 0.43
N GLY A 131 -8.92 7.89 -0.59
CA GLY A 131 -9.42 8.35 -1.89
C GLY A 131 -10.34 7.32 -2.54
N ALA A 132 -10.04 6.02 -2.43
CA ALA A 132 -10.91 4.95 -2.92
C ALA A 132 -12.30 5.01 -2.27
N VAL A 133 -12.37 5.22 -0.94
CA VAL A 133 -13.66 5.39 -0.24
C VAL A 133 -14.42 6.60 -0.76
N ASP A 134 -13.75 7.73 -0.94
CA ASP A 134 -14.37 8.96 -1.46
C ASP A 134 -14.86 8.79 -2.90
N ALA A 135 -14.16 8.00 -3.72
CA ALA A 135 -14.55 7.63 -5.07
C ALA A 135 -15.62 6.50 -5.13
N GLY A 136 -16.14 6.02 -4.00
CA GLY A 136 -17.12 4.93 -3.95
C GLY A 136 -16.55 3.55 -4.28
N LEU A 137 -15.22 3.41 -4.21
CA LEU A 137 -14.50 2.16 -4.41
C LEU A 137 -14.19 1.46 -3.09
N ALA A 138 -13.92 0.18 -3.19
CA ALA A 138 -13.39 -0.66 -2.13
C ALA A 138 -11.90 -0.91 -2.36
N SER A 139 -11.16 -1.10 -1.26
CA SER A 139 -9.73 -1.38 -1.32
C SER A 139 -9.25 -2.24 -0.15
N CYS A 140 -8.11 -2.89 -0.34
CA CYS A 140 -7.37 -3.58 0.73
C CYS A 140 -5.87 -3.39 0.53
N PHE A 141 -5.15 -3.08 1.62
CA PHE A 141 -3.69 -3.10 1.64
C PHE A 141 -3.23 -4.42 2.24
N PHE A 142 -2.34 -5.14 1.55
CA PHE A 142 -1.83 -6.43 1.99
C PHE A 142 -0.35 -6.60 1.63
N GLY A 143 0.34 -7.49 2.36
CA GLY A 143 1.75 -7.80 2.10
C GLY A 143 1.93 -8.91 1.09
N VAL A 144 3.08 -8.93 0.42
CA VAL A 144 3.59 -10.05 -0.35
C VAL A 144 4.52 -10.86 0.57
N PRO A 145 4.44 -12.20 0.62
CA PRO A 145 5.39 -13.00 1.39
C PRO A 145 6.84 -12.71 0.96
N VAL A 146 7.74 -12.53 1.92
CA VAL A 146 9.14 -12.17 1.63
C VAL A 146 9.82 -13.15 0.64
N PRO A 147 9.62 -14.47 0.74
CA PRO A 147 10.19 -15.41 -0.23
C PRO A 147 9.71 -15.20 -1.69
N ALA A 148 8.54 -14.58 -1.89
CA ALA A 148 8.00 -14.30 -3.21
C ALA A 148 8.52 -13.00 -3.84
N HIS A 149 9.16 -12.11 -3.05
CA HIS A 149 9.64 -10.81 -3.55
C HIS A 149 10.55 -10.93 -4.79
N PRO A 150 11.54 -11.85 -4.84
CA PRO A 150 12.40 -11.98 -6.03
C PRO A 150 11.61 -12.35 -7.29
N ALA A 151 10.66 -13.28 -7.18
CA ALA A 151 9.82 -13.72 -8.30
C ALA A 151 8.93 -12.57 -8.80
N VAL A 152 8.26 -11.84 -7.89
CA VAL A 152 7.44 -10.67 -8.24
C VAL A 152 8.30 -9.59 -8.90
N LYS A 153 9.48 -9.26 -8.35
CA LYS A 153 10.37 -8.26 -8.95
C LYS A 153 10.81 -8.67 -10.36
N ALA A 154 11.21 -9.92 -10.55
CA ALA A 154 11.63 -10.43 -11.85
C ALA A 154 10.51 -10.39 -12.89
N SER A 155 9.27 -10.74 -12.49
CA SER A 155 8.11 -10.75 -13.38
C SER A 155 7.74 -9.38 -13.94
N PHE A 156 8.07 -8.31 -13.21
CA PHE A 156 7.70 -6.94 -13.58
C PHE A 156 8.89 -6.01 -13.82
N GLY A 157 10.11 -6.53 -13.84
CA GLY A 157 11.31 -5.71 -14.04
C GLY A 157 11.51 -4.68 -12.92
N ILE A 158 11.06 -4.96 -11.69
CA ILE A 158 11.23 -4.06 -10.54
C ILE A 158 12.70 -4.08 -10.12
N PRO A 159 13.39 -2.93 -10.13
CA PRO A 159 14.80 -2.85 -9.71
C PRO A 159 15.01 -3.36 -8.27
N GLU A 160 16.17 -3.99 -8.02
CA GLU A 160 16.48 -4.55 -6.69
C GLU A 160 16.49 -3.51 -5.57
N ARG A 161 16.87 -2.25 -5.86
CA ARG A 161 16.86 -1.17 -4.89
C ARG A 161 15.45 -0.83 -4.37
N LEU A 162 14.40 -1.12 -5.14
CA LEU A 162 13.02 -0.88 -4.72
C LEU A 162 12.53 -2.01 -3.82
N ARG A 163 11.95 -1.65 -2.69
CA ARG A 163 11.34 -2.59 -1.75
C ARG A 163 9.83 -2.63 -1.97
N ILE A 164 9.25 -3.82 -2.00
CA ILE A 164 7.79 -3.99 -1.98
C ILE A 164 7.31 -3.73 -0.55
N VAL A 165 6.64 -2.60 -0.31
CA VAL A 165 6.04 -2.26 1.00
C VAL A 165 4.71 -2.97 1.17
N GLY A 166 3.95 -3.08 0.10
CA GLY A 166 2.68 -3.79 0.07
C GLY A 166 1.96 -3.61 -1.26
N VAL A 167 0.77 -4.15 -1.33
CA VAL A 167 -0.08 -4.11 -2.52
C VAL A 167 -1.46 -3.58 -2.12
N ILE A 168 -1.99 -2.67 -2.92
CA ILE A 168 -3.38 -2.20 -2.81
C ILE A 168 -4.20 -2.93 -3.86
N SER A 169 -5.18 -3.74 -3.45
CA SER A 169 -6.25 -4.17 -4.35
C SER A 169 -7.34 -3.11 -4.37
N LEU A 170 -7.90 -2.84 -5.56
CA LEU A 170 -8.86 -1.77 -5.79
C LEU A 170 -9.96 -2.24 -6.74
N GLY A 171 -11.20 -1.85 -6.46
CA GLY A 171 -12.35 -2.17 -7.30
C GLY A 171 -13.67 -1.83 -6.64
N TYR A 172 -14.78 -2.19 -7.27
CA TYR A 172 -16.10 -2.09 -6.64
C TYR A 172 -16.32 -3.28 -5.70
N GLY A 173 -16.66 -3.01 -4.44
CA GLY A 173 -16.83 -4.06 -3.45
C GLY A 173 -17.98 -5.00 -3.77
N ALA A 174 -17.76 -6.29 -3.58
CA ALA A 174 -18.77 -7.33 -3.54
C ALA A 174 -19.09 -7.71 -2.07
N PRO A 175 -20.11 -8.53 -1.79
CA PRO A 175 -20.32 -9.06 -0.46
C PRO A 175 -19.07 -9.71 0.09
N ASP A 176 -18.56 -9.19 1.21
CA ASP A 176 -17.29 -9.60 1.82
C ASP A 176 -17.50 -10.10 3.24
N ARG A 177 -16.88 -11.22 3.57
CA ARG A 177 -16.92 -11.80 4.89
C ARG A 177 -16.07 -10.96 5.84
N ARG A 178 -16.65 -10.48 6.93
CA ARG A 178 -15.91 -9.72 7.94
C ARG A 178 -14.76 -10.56 8.49
N SER A 179 -13.56 -9.97 8.54
CA SER A 179 -12.40 -10.64 9.13
C SER A 179 -12.68 -11.03 10.59
N PRO A 180 -12.37 -12.28 11.00
CA PRO A 180 -12.47 -12.69 12.40
C PRO A 180 -11.66 -11.82 13.36
N SER A 181 -10.57 -11.21 12.89
CA SER A 181 -9.74 -10.29 13.66
C SER A 181 -10.51 -9.06 14.18
N LEU A 182 -11.59 -8.66 13.52
CA LEU A 182 -12.44 -7.55 13.96
C LEU A 182 -13.19 -7.84 15.27
N ARG A 183 -13.28 -9.11 15.70
CA ARG A 183 -13.85 -9.47 17.02
C ARG A 183 -13.06 -8.89 18.19
N ARG A 184 -11.77 -8.57 17.98
CA ARG A 184 -10.94 -7.92 19.01
C ARG A 184 -11.39 -6.50 19.34
N GLY A 185 -12.19 -5.89 18.46
CA GLY A 185 -12.55 -4.47 18.59
C GLY A 185 -11.36 -3.53 18.35
N ARG A 186 -11.63 -2.26 18.42
CA ARG A 186 -10.58 -1.22 18.45
C ARG A 186 -10.19 -0.96 19.90
N ARG A 187 -8.91 -0.69 20.14
CA ARG A 187 -8.48 -0.16 21.42
C ARG A 187 -9.16 1.18 21.69
N GLY A 188 -9.51 1.44 22.91
CA GLY A 188 -10.04 2.74 23.34
C GLY A 188 -8.97 3.83 23.26
N LEU A 189 -9.40 5.09 23.19
CA LEU A 189 -8.45 6.21 23.15
C LEU A 189 -7.56 6.22 24.40
N ALA A 190 -8.10 5.89 25.56
CA ALA A 190 -7.37 5.82 26.83
C ALA A 190 -6.24 4.76 26.82
N ASP A 191 -6.38 3.70 25.98
CA ASP A 191 -5.36 2.64 25.88
C ASP A 191 -4.14 3.02 25.04
N VAL A 192 -4.22 4.15 24.33
CA VAL A 192 -3.19 4.57 23.35
C VAL A 192 -2.75 6.02 23.49
N LEU A 193 -3.36 6.75 24.45
CA LEU A 193 -3.08 8.16 24.68
C LEU A 193 -2.50 8.36 26.09
N SER A 194 -1.41 9.09 26.16
CA SER A 194 -0.84 9.59 27.42
C SER A 194 -0.48 11.06 27.24
N TYR A 195 -0.62 11.85 28.30
CA TYR A 195 -0.21 13.25 28.32
C TYR A 195 1.07 13.42 29.15
N GLY A 196 2.05 14.11 28.56
CA GLY A 196 3.30 14.46 29.23
C GLY A 196 4.29 13.29 29.34
N ARG A 197 3.88 12.12 29.84
CA ARG A 197 4.70 10.92 29.95
C ARG A 197 3.87 9.65 29.79
N MET A 198 4.51 8.56 29.37
CA MET A 198 3.89 7.23 29.41
C MET A 198 3.72 6.77 30.87
N THR A 199 2.55 6.20 31.18
CA THR A 199 2.22 5.61 32.49
C THR A 199 2.03 4.12 32.36
#